data_7076ad06846cca44759daa31b2fa663c
#
_entry.id   7076ad06846cca44759daa31b2fa663c
#
_cell.length_a   1.000
_cell.length_b   1.000
_cell.length_c   1.000
_cell.angle_alpha   90.00
_cell.angle_beta   90.00
_cell.angle_gamma   90.00
#
_symmetry.space_group_name_H-M   'P 1'
#
loop_
_entity.id
_entity.type
_entity.pdbx_description
1 polymer ?
#
loop_
_entity_poly.entity_id
_entity_poly.type
_entity_poly.pdbx_seq_one_letter_code
_entity_poly.pdbx_strand_id
1 'polypeptide(L)'
;MKTFILDFLSKALDDFLHKNAPIAESIKKRIEQSERERKELSGIRKIANERAKKANLHNKKLRDCRVHLNAEIPAKNKEEFQIKKLASTIFITEGDSASGSITKSRDVDSQAVFSLRGKPLNSFGLTKKVVYENEEFNLLQHALNIEDGLDGLRYNNIVIATDADVDGMHIRLLIMTFFLQFFPDIVRNGHVYILETPLFRVRNKKETIYCYSEAEKQKAIAKLGGKPEITRFKGLGEISPDEFGKFIGEDIKKDPVLISKDAPIQKLLEYYMGTNTPARQKFIIENLVVEKDDAIEMEPEEVLV
;
A
#
# COMPACT_ATOMS: atom_id res chain seq x y z
N MET A 1 35.59 -30.36 -8.66
CA MET A 1 35.33 -29.17 -9.48
C MET A 1 34.92 -27.95 -8.65
N LYS A 2 33.90 -28.02 -7.79
CA LYS A 2 33.44 -26.88 -6.95
C LYS A 2 34.54 -26.33 -6.03
N THR A 3 35.28 -27.17 -5.36
CA THR A 3 36.39 -26.80 -4.46
C THR A 3 37.52 -26.11 -5.23
N PHE A 4 37.92 -26.65 -6.37
CA PHE A 4 38.97 -26.07 -7.24
C PHE A 4 38.59 -24.65 -7.71
N ILE A 5 37.33 -24.43 -8.12
CA ILE A 5 36.87 -23.12 -8.56
C ILE A 5 36.87 -22.11 -7.38
N LEU A 6 36.45 -22.55 -6.20
CA LEU A 6 36.49 -21.70 -5.01
C LEU A 6 37.90 -21.31 -4.60
N ASP A 7 38.82 -22.25 -4.61
CA ASP A 7 40.25 -22.01 -4.28
C ASP A 7 40.91 -21.08 -5.30
N PHE A 8 40.63 -21.29 -6.59
CA PHE A 8 41.12 -20.40 -7.65
C PHE A 8 40.60 -18.98 -7.52
N LEU A 9 39.26 -18.82 -7.34
CA LEU A 9 38.64 -17.51 -7.17
C LEU A 9 39.13 -16.80 -5.91
N SER A 10 39.28 -17.52 -4.80
CA SER A 10 39.81 -16.95 -3.55
C SER A 10 41.22 -16.41 -3.73
N LYS A 11 42.11 -17.15 -4.36
CA LYS A 11 43.49 -16.70 -4.63
C LYS A 11 43.53 -15.52 -5.59
N ALA A 12 42.75 -15.58 -6.68
CA ALA A 12 42.70 -14.51 -7.66
C ALA A 12 42.13 -13.21 -7.06
N LEU A 13 41.13 -13.31 -6.19
CA LEU A 13 40.55 -12.17 -5.48
C LEU A 13 41.52 -11.59 -4.46
N ASP A 14 42.21 -12.42 -3.71
CA ASP A 14 43.23 -12.02 -2.74
C ASP A 14 44.37 -11.27 -3.43
N ASP A 15 44.93 -11.81 -4.52
CA ASP A 15 45.94 -11.17 -5.35
C ASP A 15 45.46 -9.83 -5.93
N PHE A 16 44.19 -9.75 -6.36
CA PHE A 16 43.62 -8.54 -6.89
C PHE A 16 43.50 -7.44 -5.80
N LEU A 17 43.01 -7.81 -4.62
CA LEU A 17 42.86 -6.86 -3.51
C LEU A 17 44.18 -6.36 -2.96
N HIS A 18 45.22 -7.23 -2.92
CA HIS A 18 46.59 -6.82 -2.56
C HIS A 18 47.20 -5.84 -3.55
N LYS A 19 46.95 -6.01 -4.86
CA LYS A 19 47.38 -5.09 -5.89
C LYS A 19 46.61 -3.78 -5.96
N ASN A 20 45.39 -3.75 -5.42
CA ASN A 20 44.48 -2.61 -5.48
C ASN A 20 44.07 -2.17 -4.07
N ALA A 21 45.02 -1.73 -3.24
CA ALA A 21 44.82 -1.32 -1.86
C ALA A 21 43.66 -0.31 -1.66
N PRO A 22 43.45 0.71 -2.51
CA PRO A 22 42.32 1.64 -2.36
C PRO A 22 40.93 0.97 -2.48
N ILE A 23 40.84 -0.04 -3.37
CA ILE A 23 39.60 -0.81 -3.55
C ILE A 23 39.36 -1.70 -2.33
N ALA A 24 40.41 -2.37 -1.83
CA ALA A 24 40.35 -3.20 -0.62
C ALA A 24 39.90 -2.36 0.60
N GLU A 25 40.39 -1.14 0.74
CA GLU A 25 40.03 -0.23 1.83
C GLU A 25 38.59 0.26 1.72
N SER A 26 38.14 0.55 0.50
CA SER A 26 36.75 0.92 0.24
C SER A 26 35.78 -0.21 0.57
N ILE A 27 36.10 -1.44 0.17
CA ILE A 27 35.33 -2.64 0.50
C ILE A 27 35.28 -2.86 2.01
N LYS A 28 36.44 -2.77 2.68
CA LYS A 28 36.54 -2.92 4.14
C LYS A 28 35.66 -1.90 4.86
N LYS A 29 35.76 -0.62 4.50
CA LYS A 29 34.90 0.43 5.07
C LYS A 29 33.41 0.13 4.87
N ARG A 30 33.03 -0.38 3.70
CA ARG A 30 31.64 -0.74 3.41
C ARG A 30 31.15 -1.91 4.25
N ILE A 31 32.01 -2.92 4.44
CA ILE A 31 31.71 -4.08 5.29
C ILE A 31 31.53 -3.63 6.75
N GLU A 32 32.47 -2.84 7.28
CA GLU A 32 32.39 -2.32 8.66
C GLU A 32 31.14 -1.46 8.88
N GLN A 33 30.82 -0.61 7.91
CA GLN A 33 29.59 0.18 7.96
C GLN A 33 28.35 -0.71 7.96
N SER A 34 28.30 -1.70 7.07
CA SER A 34 27.17 -2.65 6.98
C SER A 34 27.02 -3.49 8.26
N GLU A 35 28.14 -3.89 8.87
CA GLU A 35 28.10 -4.61 10.15
C GLU A 35 27.63 -3.75 11.32
N ARG A 36 28.06 -2.48 11.39
CA ARG A 36 27.54 -1.53 12.37
C ARG A 36 26.05 -1.31 12.22
N GLU A 37 25.61 -1.01 11.01
CA GLU A 37 24.19 -0.85 10.67
C GLU A 37 23.38 -2.10 11.05
N ARG A 38 23.90 -3.30 10.77
CA ARG A 38 23.24 -4.57 11.12
C ARG A 38 23.17 -4.81 12.62
N LYS A 39 24.23 -4.49 13.37
CA LYS A 39 24.24 -4.62 14.85
C LYS A 39 23.27 -3.62 15.50
N GLU A 40 23.29 -2.36 15.06
CA GLU A 40 22.37 -1.34 15.54
C GLU A 40 20.92 -1.71 15.23
N LEU A 41 20.64 -2.14 13.99
CA LEU A 41 19.32 -2.61 13.58
C LEU A 41 18.86 -3.82 14.39
N SER A 42 19.75 -4.78 14.69
CA SER A 42 19.37 -5.96 15.47
C SER A 42 18.97 -5.61 16.91
N GLY A 43 19.68 -4.66 17.54
CA GLY A 43 19.35 -4.16 18.88
C GLY A 43 18.00 -3.44 18.91
N ILE A 44 17.79 -2.53 17.95
CA ILE A 44 16.55 -1.78 17.80
C ILE A 44 15.39 -2.72 17.49
N ARG A 45 15.63 -3.69 16.61
CA ARG A 45 14.65 -4.72 16.22
C ARG A 45 14.21 -5.56 17.42
N LYS A 46 15.15 -5.94 18.28
CA LYS A 46 14.84 -6.67 19.52
C LYS A 46 13.90 -5.85 20.43
N ILE A 47 14.20 -4.56 20.61
CA ILE A 47 13.38 -3.65 21.43
C ILE A 47 12.02 -3.40 20.77
N ALA A 48 11.99 -3.18 19.45
CA ALA A 48 10.75 -2.99 18.71
C ALA A 48 9.87 -4.24 18.76
N ASN A 49 10.47 -5.42 18.60
CA ASN A 49 9.77 -6.71 18.69
C ASN A 49 9.26 -7.00 20.11
N GLU A 50 9.99 -6.62 21.14
CA GLU A 50 9.51 -6.73 22.52
C GLU A 50 8.33 -5.79 22.78
N ARG A 51 8.38 -4.56 22.25
CA ARG A 51 7.25 -3.62 22.31
C ARG A 51 6.06 -4.10 21.51
N ALA A 52 6.28 -4.59 20.29
CA ALA A 52 5.25 -5.16 19.45
C ALA A 52 4.65 -6.45 20.04
N LYS A 53 5.46 -7.32 20.66
CA LYS A 53 4.93 -8.50 21.37
C LYS A 53 4.07 -8.09 22.57
N LYS A 54 4.43 -7.04 23.28
CA LYS A 54 3.60 -6.47 24.35
C LYS A 54 2.33 -5.81 23.82
N ALA A 55 2.40 -5.15 22.64
CA ALA A 55 1.24 -4.59 21.96
C ALA A 55 0.44 -5.66 21.19
N ASN A 56 1.09 -6.72 20.69
CA ASN A 56 0.50 -7.80 19.90
C ASN A 56 -0.37 -8.78 20.66
N LEU A 57 -0.35 -8.77 21.97
CA LEU A 57 -1.41 -9.46 22.71
C LEU A 57 -2.80 -8.93 22.28
N HIS A 58 -2.88 -7.72 21.67
CA HIS A 58 -4.06 -7.21 20.97
C HIS A 58 -3.65 -6.12 19.97
N ASN A 59 -3.19 -6.50 18.77
CA ASN A 59 -3.07 -5.53 17.68
C ASN A 59 -4.47 -5.10 17.22
N LYS A 60 -5.03 -4.12 17.91
CA LYS A 60 -6.38 -3.59 17.65
C LYS A 60 -6.55 -3.06 16.22
N LYS A 61 -5.44 -2.82 15.51
CA LYS A 61 -5.42 -2.30 14.15
C LYS A 61 -5.54 -3.39 13.08
N LEU A 62 -5.11 -4.62 13.39
CA LEU A 62 -5.19 -5.74 12.47
C LEU A 62 -6.43 -6.59 12.75
N ARG A 63 -7.28 -6.72 11.75
CA ARG A 63 -8.34 -7.71 11.66
C ARG A 63 -7.87 -8.78 10.69
N ASP A 64 -7.19 -9.80 11.23
CA ASP A 64 -6.49 -10.81 10.44
C ASP A 64 -7.43 -11.76 9.70
N CYS A 65 -6.91 -12.46 8.67
CA CYS A 65 -7.56 -13.56 7.99
C CYS A 65 -7.02 -14.90 8.50
N ARG A 66 -7.66 -15.99 8.09
CA ARG A 66 -7.29 -17.35 8.54
C ARG A 66 -6.18 -17.97 7.71
N VAL A 67 -6.12 -17.68 6.42
CA VAL A 67 -5.18 -18.27 5.47
C VAL A 67 -4.21 -17.22 4.97
N HIS A 68 -2.92 -17.44 5.19
CA HIS A 68 -1.84 -16.55 4.78
C HIS A 68 -1.03 -17.13 3.63
N LEU A 69 -0.33 -16.28 2.89
CA LEU A 69 0.56 -16.71 1.80
C LEU A 69 1.66 -17.66 2.27
N ASN A 70 2.21 -17.45 3.46
CA ASN A 70 3.25 -18.28 4.06
C ASN A 70 2.74 -19.50 4.84
N ALA A 71 1.42 -19.73 4.87
CA ALA A 71 0.85 -20.86 5.60
C ALA A 71 1.25 -22.21 4.96
N GLU A 72 1.45 -23.24 5.78
CA GLU A 72 1.68 -24.61 5.30
C GLU A 72 0.40 -25.17 4.67
N ILE A 73 0.57 -25.90 3.56
CA ILE A 73 -0.57 -26.50 2.85
C ILE A 73 -1.00 -27.77 3.57
N PRO A 74 -2.23 -27.85 4.06
CA PRO A 74 -2.73 -29.04 4.74
C PRO A 74 -2.82 -30.24 3.78
N ALA A 75 -2.76 -31.46 4.32
CA ALA A 75 -2.84 -32.69 3.53
C ALA A 75 -4.18 -32.83 2.80
N LYS A 76 -5.25 -32.27 3.37
CA LYS A 76 -6.61 -32.28 2.79
C LYS A 76 -6.91 -30.95 2.10
N ASN A 77 -7.66 -30.97 1.00
CA ASN A 77 -8.13 -29.79 0.24
C ASN A 77 -7.00 -28.89 -0.26
N LYS A 78 -5.91 -29.47 -0.77
CA LYS A 78 -4.71 -28.75 -1.20
C LYS A 78 -5.00 -27.64 -2.22
N GLU A 79 -5.83 -27.92 -3.23
CA GLU A 79 -6.14 -26.97 -4.30
C GLU A 79 -6.92 -25.76 -3.79
N GLU A 80 -7.99 -26.00 -3.02
CA GLU A 80 -8.79 -24.92 -2.43
C GLU A 80 -7.94 -24.05 -1.50
N PHE A 81 -7.10 -24.69 -0.67
CA PHE A 81 -6.21 -23.97 0.22
C PHE A 81 -5.17 -23.15 -0.53
N GLN A 82 -4.63 -23.67 -1.63
CA GLN A 82 -3.68 -22.94 -2.49
C GLN A 82 -4.34 -21.71 -3.15
N ILE A 83 -5.59 -21.82 -3.59
CA ILE A 83 -6.36 -20.70 -4.12
C ILE A 83 -6.51 -19.62 -3.04
N LYS A 84 -6.91 -19.99 -1.82
CA LYS A 84 -7.04 -19.06 -0.69
C LYS A 84 -5.72 -18.39 -0.31
N LYS A 85 -4.58 -19.12 -0.37
CA LYS A 85 -3.25 -18.54 -0.16
C LYS A 85 -2.94 -17.45 -1.18
N LEU A 86 -3.17 -17.71 -2.47
CA LEU A 86 -2.94 -16.75 -3.54
C LEU A 86 -3.94 -15.58 -3.51
N ALA A 87 -5.14 -15.81 -2.99
CA ALA A 87 -6.14 -14.78 -2.76
C ALA A 87 -5.89 -13.96 -1.48
N SER A 88 -4.93 -14.38 -0.62
CA SER A 88 -4.68 -13.70 0.65
C SER A 88 -4.38 -12.21 0.45
N THR A 89 -5.19 -11.37 1.08
CA THR A 89 -5.21 -9.92 0.85
C THR A 89 -5.24 -9.19 2.19
N ILE A 90 -4.44 -8.13 2.32
CA ILE A 90 -4.56 -7.17 3.41
C ILE A 90 -4.96 -5.81 2.86
N PHE A 91 -6.06 -5.25 3.35
CA PHE A 91 -6.49 -3.89 3.06
C PHE A 91 -5.89 -2.93 4.09
N ILE A 92 -5.10 -1.97 3.63
CA ILE A 92 -4.57 -0.88 4.47
C ILE A 92 -5.52 0.31 4.31
N THR A 93 -6.22 0.67 5.39
CA THR A 93 -7.29 1.68 5.37
C THR A 93 -6.92 2.94 6.14
N GLU A 94 -7.57 4.04 5.78
CA GLU A 94 -7.50 5.31 6.46
C GLU A 94 -8.47 5.38 7.64
N GLY A 95 -8.11 4.81 8.78
CA GLY A 95 -8.91 4.93 9.99
C GLY A 95 -10.01 3.88 10.16
N ASP A 96 -10.75 4.02 11.25
CA ASP A 96 -11.63 2.97 11.75
C ASP A 96 -12.97 2.88 10.99
N SER A 97 -13.43 3.95 10.34
CA SER A 97 -14.72 3.96 9.62
C SER A 97 -14.65 3.05 8.39
N ALA A 98 -13.68 3.30 7.49
CA ALA A 98 -13.45 2.46 6.31
C ALA A 98 -13.10 1.01 6.70
N SER A 99 -12.22 0.87 7.72
CA SER A 99 -11.86 -0.42 8.29
C SER A 99 -13.08 -1.21 8.77
N GLY A 100 -14.04 -0.53 9.41
CA GLY A 100 -15.27 -1.14 9.91
C GLY A 100 -16.17 -1.70 8.80
N SER A 101 -16.34 -0.96 7.71
CA SER A 101 -17.11 -1.39 6.55
C SER A 101 -16.50 -2.61 5.87
N ILE A 102 -15.18 -2.57 5.60
CA ILE A 102 -14.47 -3.70 5.00
C ILE A 102 -14.49 -4.92 5.94
N THR A 103 -14.25 -4.73 7.24
CA THR A 103 -14.22 -5.84 8.22
C THR A 103 -15.53 -6.61 8.27
N LYS A 104 -16.67 -5.92 8.09
CA LYS A 104 -17.99 -6.56 8.12
C LYS A 104 -18.32 -7.33 6.83
N SER A 105 -17.72 -6.94 5.71
CA SER A 105 -18.05 -7.46 4.38
C SER A 105 -16.99 -8.40 3.78
N ARG A 106 -15.79 -8.45 4.39
CA ARG A 106 -14.66 -9.23 3.89
C ARG A 106 -14.84 -10.74 3.97
N ASP A 107 -14.15 -11.47 3.11
CA ASP A 107 -13.91 -12.91 3.33
C ASP A 107 -12.92 -13.10 4.49
N VAL A 108 -13.40 -13.69 5.57
CA VAL A 108 -12.59 -13.91 6.79
C VAL A 108 -11.46 -14.90 6.55
N ASP A 109 -11.59 -15.79 5.57
CA ASP A 109 -10.56 -16.79 5.29
C ASP A 109 -9.35 -16.18 4.58
N SER A 110 -9.55 -15.27 3.62
CA SER A 110 -8.48 -14.76 2.77
C SER A 110 -8.23 -13.26 2.88
N GLN A 111 -9.11 -12.48 3.53
CA GLN A 111 -8.99 -11.03 3.58
C GLN A 111 -8.78 -10.51 5.01
N ALA A 112 -7.73 -9.71 5.18
CA ALA A 112 -7.38 -9.01 6.41
C ALA A 112 -7.54 -7.49 6.23
N VAL A 113 -7.67 -6.76 7.34
CA VAL A 113 -7.76 -5.28 7.35
C VAL A 113 -6.80 -4.73 8.38
N PHE A 114 -6.01 -3.73 7.97
CA PHE A 114 -5.14 -2.96 8.83
C PHE A 114 -5.57 -1.47 8.81
N SER A 115 -5.93 -0.96 9.98
CA SER A 115 -6.39 0.43 10.13
C SER A 115 -5.26 1.35 10.54
N LEU A 116 -4.96 2.38 9.74
CA LEU A 116 -4.04 3.45 10.08
C LEU A 116 -4.72 4.48 11.00
N ARG A 117 -3.94 5.18 11.81
CA ARG A 117 -4.39 6.35 12.57
C ARG A 117 -3.96 7.64 11.88
N GLY A 118 -4.81 8.13 10.99
CA GLY A 118 -4.53 9.35 10.25
C GLY A 118 -3.37 9.22 9.27
N LYS A 119 -2.73 10.33 8.93
CA LYS A 119 -1.63 10.38 7.96
C LYS A 119 -0.36 9.75 8.54
N PRO A 120 0.20 8.72 7.91
CA PRO A 120 1.45 8.13 8.36
C PRO A 120 2.63 9.10 8.14
N LEU A 121 3.75 8.80 8.81
CA LEU A 121 4.98 9.57 8.68
C LEU A 121 5.49 9.57 7.24
N ASN A 122 5.94 10.74 6.75
CA ASN A 122 6.72 10.75 5.50
C ASN A 122 8.08 10.09 5.74
N SER A 123 8.25 8.91 5.19
CA SER A 123 9.42 8.07 5.41
C SER A 123 10.60 8.38 4.47
N PHE A 124 10.43 9.31 3.50
CA PHE A 124 11.50 9.70 2.58
C PHE A 124 12.68 10.31 3.34
N GLY A 125 13.88 9.84 3.02
CA GLY A 125 15.12 10.33 3.64
C GLY A 125 15.35 9.89 5.09
N LEU A 126 14.40 9.16 5.69
CA LEU A 126 14.56 8.65 7.04
C LEU A 126 15.37 7.35 7.06
N THR A 127 15.98 7.06 8.20
CA THR A 127 16.68 5.79 8.42
C THR A 127 15.70 4.69 8.82
N LYS A 128 16.06 3.43 8.60
CA LYS A 128 15.29 2.27 9.07
C LYS A 128 15.00 2.35 10.57
N LYS A 129 15.91 2.91 11.37
CA LYS A 129 15.74 3.10 12.82
C LYS A 129 14.49 3.90 13.12
N VAL A 130 14.33 5.08 12.53
CA VAL A 130 13.19 5.97 12.76
C VAL A 130 11.88 5.30 12.34
N VAL A 131 11.90 4.52 11.25
CA VAL A 131 10.74 3.76 10.78
C VAL A 131 10.35 2.65 11.76
N TYR A 132 11.31 1.94 12.34
CA TYR A 132 11.04 0.93 13.38
C TYR A 132 10.56 1.54 14.71
N GLU A 133 10.97 2.77 15.01
CA GLU A 133 10.49 3.51 16.20
C GLU A 133 9.08 4.08 15.99
N ASN A 134 8.64 4.27 14.75
CA ASN A 134 7.28 4.70 14.43
C ASN A 134 6.29 3.55 14.64
N GLU A 135 5.31 3.74 15.51
CA GLU A 135 4.34 2.69 15.89
C GLU A 135 3.55 2.17 14.70
N GLU A 136 3.06 3.05 13.81
CA GLU A 136 2.23 2.68 12.66
C GLU A 136 3.00 1.78 11.70
N PHE A 137 4.20 2.20 11.29
CA PHE A 137 5.03 1.42 10.38
C PHE A 137 5.58 0.15 11.02
N ASN A 138 5.89 0.17 12.30
CA ASN A 138 6.31 -1.03 13.03
C ASN A 138 5.19 -2.08 13.04
N LEU A 139 3.97 -1.69 13.42
CA LEU A 139 2.82 -2.59 13.42
C LEU A 139 2.46 -3.09 12.01
N LEU A 140 2.61 -2.25 10.98
CA LEU A 140 2.39 -2.66 9.59
C LEU A 140 3.43 -3.68 9.12
N GLN A 141 4.73 -3.46 9.41
CA GLN A 141 5.80 -4.40 9.10
C GLN A 141 5.55 -5.77 9.75
N HIS A 142 5.15 -5.78 11.02
CA HIS A 142 4.79 -7.01 11.73
C HIS A 142 3.56 -7.69 11.13
N ALA A 143 2.52 -6.91 10.79
CA ALA A 143 1.32 -7.47 10.15
C ALA A 143 1.66 -8.16 8.82
N LEU A 144 2.56 -7.56 8.03
CA LEU A 144 3.03 -8.09 6.75
C LEU A 144 4.11 -9.18 6.89
N ASN A 145 4.83 -9.21 8.01
CA ASN A 145 5.99 -10.07 8.26
C ASN A 145 7.11 -9.90 7.22
N ILE A 146 7.49 -8.65 6.96
CA ILE A 146 8.45 -8.24 5.92
C ILE A 146 9.80 -7.77 6.47
N GLU A 147 10.06 -7.90 7.75
CA GLU A 147 11.28 -7.41 8.40
C GLU A 147 12.54 -8.08 7.85
N ASP A 148 12.46 -9.39 7.56
CA ASP A 148 13.55 -10.22 7.08
C ASP A 148 13.54 -10.43 5.56
N GLY A 149 12.67 -9.71 4.85
CA GLY A 149 12.51 -9.84 3.40
C GLY A 149 11.16 -10.44 3.02
N LEU A 150 11.05 -10.95 1.79
CA LEU A 150 9.78 -11.43 1.23
C LEU A 150 9.43 -12.88 1.59
N ASP A 151 10.40 -13.69 2.03
CA ASP A 151 10.19 -15.12 2.28
C ASP A 151 9.14 -15.38 3.36
N GLY A 152 8.95 -14.42 4.27
CA GLY A 152 7.96 -14.47 5.33
C GLY A 152 6.65 -13.74 5.01
N LEU A 153 6.47 -13.19 3.81
CA LEU A 153 5.30 -12.38 3.46
C LEU A 153 3.99 -13.12 3.73
N ARG A 154 3.10 -12.49 4.52
CA ARG A 154 1.84 -13.12 4.96
C ARG A 154 0.71 -13.00 3.95
N TYR A 155 0.69 -11.96 3.13
CA TYR A 155 -0.40 -11.67 2.21
C TYR A 155 0.13 -11.52 0.80
N ASN A 156 -0.50 -12.20 -0.15
CA ASN A 156 -0.13 -12.09 -1.56
C ASN A 156 -0.50 -10.72 -2.15
N ASN A 157 -1.59 -10.13 -1.67
CA ASN A 157 -2.05 -8.82 -2.13
C ASN A 157 -2.05 -7.82 -0.96
N ILE A 158 -1.33 -6.72 -1.13
CA ILE A 158 -1.33 -5.58 -0.22
C ILE A 158 -2.09 -4.47 -0.90
N VAL A 159 -3.32 -4.23 -0.49
CA VAL A 159 -4.25 -3.31 -1.15
C VAL A 159 -4.39 -2.04 -0.32
N ILE A 160 -3.96 -0.90 -0.88
CA ILE A 160 -4.13 0.41 -0.26
C ILE A 160 -5.55 0.89 -0.55
N ALA A 161 -6.37 0.99 0.49
CA ALA A 161 -7.77 1.38 0.45
C ALA A 161 -7.97 2.70 1.20
N THR A 162 -7.88 3.81 0.47
CA THR A 162 -8.03 5.17 0.99
C THR A 162 -9.19 5.88 0.30
N ASP A 163 -9.70 6.92 0.93
CA ASP A 163 -10.75 7.74 0.37
C ASP A 163 -10.34 8.38 -0.97
N ALA A 164 -11.33 8.73 -1.79
CA ALA A 164 -11.11 9.32 -3.11
C ALA A 164 -10.88 10.85 -3.07
N ASP A 165 -10.49 11.37 -1.91
CA ASP A 165 -10.21 12.78 -1.69
C ASP A 165 -8.69 13.08 -1.66
N VAL A 166 -8.34 14.35 -1.45
CA VAL A 166 -6.93 14.80 -1.42
C VAL A 166 -6.17 14.23 -0.22
N ASP A 167 -6.83 13.96 0.91
CA ASP A 167 -6.23 13.39 2.10
C ASP A 167 -5.93 11.91 1.88
N GLY A 168 -6.87 11.16 1.31
CA GLY A 168 -6.68 9.77 0.93
C GLY A 168 -5.59 9.59 -0.13
N MET A 169 -5.49 10.48 -1.12
CA MET A 169 -4.39 10.49 -2.09
C MET A 169 -3.04 10.72 -1.39
N HIS A 170 -2.97 11.62 -0.42
CA HIS A 170 -1.75 11.88 0.35
C HIS A 170 -1.35 10.66 1.18
N ILE A 171 -2.28 10.03 1.89
CA ILE A 171 -2.02 8.81 2.68
C ILE A 171 -1.51 7.69 1.77
N ARG A 172 -2.12 7.50 0.60
CA ARG A 172 -1.68 6.55 -0.42
C ARG A 172 -0.21 6.79 -0.82
N LEU A 173 0.14 8.05 -1.09
CA LEU A 173 1.51 8.42 -1.45
C LEU A 173 2.51 8.18 -0.30
N LEU A 174 2.14 8.44 0.95
CA LEU A 174 2.97 8.16 2.13
C LEU A 174 3.22 6.66 2.32
N ILE A 175 2.20 5.82 2.15
CA ILE A 175 2.34 4.36 2.23
C ILE A 175 3.21 3.84 1.08
N MET A 176 2.99 4.34 -0.15
CA MET A 176 3.82 3.98 -1.30
C MET A 176 5.28 4.39 -1.08
N THR A 177 5.53 5.58 -0.53
CA THR A 177 6.89 6.04 -0.18
C THR A 177 7.57 5.09 0.78
N PHE A 178 6.86 4.62 1.80
CA PHE A 178 7.37 3.63 2.74
C PHE A 178 7.77 2.32 2.03
N PHE A 179 6.93 1.77 1.17
CA PHE A 179 7.27 0.54 0.43
C PHE A 179 8.41 0.77 -0.55
N LEU A 180 8.40 1.85 -1.32
CA LEU A 180 9.42 2.15 -2.32
C LEU A 180 10.80 2.42 -1.70
N GLN A 181 10.84 3.06 -0.54
CA GLN A 181 12.07 3.41 0.17
C GLN A 181 12.70 2.20 0.86
N PHE A 182 11.90 1.36 1.53
CA PHE A 182 12.41 0.33 2.43
C PHE A 182 12.19 -1.10 1.95
N PHE A 183 11.18 -1.32 1.11
CA PHE A 183 10.75 -2.64 0.65
C PHE A 183 10.41 -2.64 -0.85
N PRO A 184 11.29 -2.11 -1.74
CA PRO A 184 10.99 -1.97 -3.17
C PRO A 184 10.68 -3.31 -3.85
N ASP A 185 11.19 -4.41 -3.33
CA ASP A 185 10.96 -5.73 -3.90
C ASP A 185 9.51 -6.21 -3.74
N ILE A 186 8.79 -5.74 -2.70
CA ILE A 186 7.35 -6.01 -2.56
C ILE A 186 6.59 -5.43 -3.76
N VAL A 187 6.95 -4.22 -4.16
CA VAL A 187 6.32 -3.54 -5.30
C VAL A 187 6.77 -4.17 -6.62
N ARG A 188 8.05 -4.47 -6.79
CA ARG A 188 8.61 -5.11 -8.01
C ARG A 188 8.02 -6.49 -8.27
N ASN A 189 7.71 -7.23 -7.22
CA ASN A 189 7.12 -8.55 -7.32
C ASN A 189 5.58 -8.51 -7.47
N GLY A 190 4.98 -7.32 -7.59
CA GLY A 190 3.57 -7.16 -7.89
C GLY A 190 2.63 -7.45 -6.74
N HIS A 191 3.07 -7.23 -5.49
CA HIS A 191 2.22 -7.46 -4.31
C HIS A 191 1.41 -6.24 -3.89
N VAL A 192 1.71 -5.03 -4.39
CA VAL A 192 1.06 -3.78 -3.96
C VAL A 192 0.06 -3.31 -4.98
N TYR A 193 -1.14 -2.98 -4.51
CA TYR A 193 -2.27 -2.53 -5.30
C TYR A 193 -2.95 -1.33 -4.67
N ILE A 194 -3.70 -0.58 -5.48
CA ILE A 194 -4.60 0.48 -5.05
C ILE A 194 -6.02 0.00 -5.29
N LEU A 195 -6.89 0.07 -4.27
CA LEU A 195 -8.30 -0.29 -4.43
C LEU A 195 -9.02 0.78 -5.24
N GLU A 196 -9.69 0.36 -6.30
CA GLU A 196 -10.68 1.18 -7.01
C GLU A 196 -12.06 0.97 -6.39
N THR A 197 -12.67 2.04 -5.90
CA THR A 197 -14.05 2.04 -5.42
C THR A 197 -14.92 2.95 -6.28
N PRO A 198 -16.21 2.67 -6.42
CA PRO A 198 -17.09 3.51 -7.22
C PRO A 198 -17.18 4.92 -6.62
N LEU A 199 -17.18 5.92 -7.49
CA LEU A 199 -17.36 7.32 -7.13
C LEU A 199 -18.86 7.69 -7.01
N PHE A 200 -19.70 6.98 -7.78
CA PHE A 200 -21.14 7.25 -7.81
C PHE A 200 -21.95 5.97 -7.76
N ARG A 201 -23.12 6.08 -7.12
CA ARG A 201 -24.19 5.10 -7.21
C ARG A 201 -25.38 5.78 -7.89
N VAL A 202 -25.84 5.21 -9.01
CA VAL A 202 -27.03 5.65 -9.74
C VAL A 202 -28.07 4.53 -9.63
N ARG A 203 -29.23 4.81 -9.05
CA ARG A 203 -30.26 3.78 -8.84
C ARG A 203 -31.66 4.26 -9.15
N ASN A 204 -32.50 3.33 -9.55
CA ASN A 204 -33.94 3.46 -9.58
C ASN A 204 -34.57 2.32 -8.75
N LYS A 205 -35.91 2.18 -8.77
CA LYS A 205 -36.62 1.14 -8.04
C LYS A 205 -36.27 -0.31 -8.46
N LYS A 206 -35.65 -0.48 -9.65
CA LYS A 206 -35.40 -1.80 -10.25
C LYS A 206 -33.94 -2.17 -10.31
N GLU A 207 -33.05 -1.20 -10.52
CA GLU A 207 -31.63 -1.45 -10.79
C GLU A 207 -30.75 -0.42 -10.09
N THR A 208 -29.58 -0.87 -9.62
CA THR A 208 -28.50 -0.02 -9.07
C THR A 208 -27.24 -0.21 -9.92
N ILE A 209 -26.65 0.89 -10.39
CA ILE A 209 -25.41 0.90 -11.16
C ILE A 209 -24.37 1.68 -10.38
N TYR A 210 -23.18 1.07 -10.22
CA TYR A 210 -22.02 1.72 -9.61
C TYR A 210 -21.10 2.22 -10.70
N CYS A 211 -20.66 3.47 -10.60
CA CYS A 211 -19.90 4.16 -11.61
C CYS A 211 -18.56 4.64 -11.04
N TYR A 212 -17.48 4.40 -11.76
CA TYR A 212 -16.11 4.73 -11.39
C TYR A 212 -15.62 6.03 -12.06
N SER A 213 -16.42 6.59 -12.95
CA SER A 213 -16.11 7.85 -13.62
C SER A 213 -17.40 8.65 -13.87
N GLU A 214 -17.21 9.94 -14.14
CA GLU A 214 -18.30 10.84 -14.56
C GLU A 214 -18.96 10.35 -15.87
N ALA A 215 -18.14 9.86 -16.82
CA ALA A 215 -18.65 9.31 -18.07
C ALA A 215 -19.54 8.07 -17.87
N GLU A 216 -19.18 7.19 -16.91
CA GLU A 216 -20.02 6.04 -16.55
C GLU A 216 -21.31 6.47 -15.88
N LYS A 217 -21.25 7.51 -15.01
CA LYS A 217 -22.45 8.09 -14.38
C LYS A 217 -23.45 8.58 -15.42
N GLN A 218 -22.99 9.33 -16.44
CA GLN A 218 -23.86 9.82 -17.50
C GLN A 218 -24.51 8.69 -18.31
N LYS A 219 -23.74 7.65 -18.63
CA LYS A 219 -24.25 6.43 -19.30
C LYS A 219 -25.30 5.72 -18.43
N ALA A 220 -25.05 5.62 -17.12
CA ALA A 220 -25.97 4.97 -16.19
C ALA A 220 -27.28 5.76 -16.06
N ILE A 221 -27.23 7.10 -16.00
CA ILE A 221 -28.42 7.96 -15.99
C ILE A 221 -29.25 7.75 -17.28
N ALA A 222 -28.60 7.75 -18.45
CA ALA A 222 -29.27 7.52 -19.73
C ALA A 222 -29.90 6.12 -19.79
N LYS A 223 -29.22 5.08 -19.29
CA LYS A 223 -29.72 3.70 -19.26
C LYS A 223 -30.94 3.53 -18.36
N LEU A 224 -30.88 4.08 -17.15
CA LEU A 224 -31.96 3.93 -16.17
C LEU A 224 -33.21 4.75 -16.50
N GLY A 225 -33.05 5.81 -17.28
CA GLY A 225 -34.12 6.73 -17.67
C GLY A 225 -34.82 7.42 -16.50
N GLY A 226 -35.69 8.39 -16.78
CA GLY A 226 -36.42 9.10 -15.75
C GLY A 226 -35.53 9.97 -14.86
N LYS A 227 -35.81 10.00 -13.55
CA LYS A 227 -35.00 10.70 -12.54
C LYS A 227 -34.42 9.68 -11.55
N PRO A 228 -33.29 9.03 -11.87
CA PRO A 228 -32.65 8.10 -10.95
C PRO A 228 -32.09 8.86 -9.75
N GLU A 229 -32.01 8.19 -8.60
CA GLU A 229 -31.30 8.70 -7.44
C GLU A 229 -29.79 8.57 -7.66
N ILE A 230 -29.04 9.64 -7.45
CA ILE A 230 -27.60 9.70 -7.59
C ILE A 230 -26.99 9.98 -6.23
N THR A 231 -26.07 9.09 -5.81
CA THR A 231 -25.26 9.29 -4.60
C THR A 231 -23.79 9.39 -5.03
N ARG A 232 -23.08 10.41 -4.56
CA ARG A 232 -21.62 10.51 -4.70
C ARG A 232 -20.98 9.98 -3.42
N PHE A 233 -20.05 9.04 -3.54
CA PHE A 233 -19.25 8.57 -2.43
C PHE A 233 -17.98 9.42 -2.33
N LYS A 234 -17.77 10.07 -1.18
CA LYS A 234 -16.56 10.86 -0.90
C LYS A 234 -15.54 10.04 -0.14
N GLY A 235 -16.00 9.19 0.77
CA GLY A 235 -15.15 8.32 1.57
C GLY A 235 -15.65 6.89 1.62
N LEU A 236 -14.75 5.96 1.89
CA LEU A 236 -15.02 4.52 1.98
C LEU A 236 -16.02 4.20 3.11
N GLY A 237 -16.05 5.03 4.17
CA GLY A 237 -16.98 4.87 5.27
C GLY A 237 -18.45 5.18 4.92
N GLU A 238 -18.71 5.84 3.79
CA GLU A 238 -20.06 6.12 3.30
C GLU A 238 -20.69 4.93 2.57
N ILE A 239 -19.87 3.95 2.19
CA ILE A 239 -20.30 2.73 1.51
C ILE A 239 -20.78 1.74 2.57
N SER A 240 -22.02 1.26 2.45
CA SER A 240 -22.54 0.26 3.37
C SER A 240 -21.76 -1.07 3.25
N PRO A 241 -21.65 -1.87 4.32
CA PRO A 241 -20.95 -3.15 4.26
C PRO A 241 -21.48 -4.10 3.17
N ASP A 242 -22.80 -4.14 2.94
CA ASP A 242 -23.43 -4.98 1.93
C ASP A 242 -23.06 -4.55 0.50
N GLU A 243 -22.87 -3.25 0.29
CA GLU A 243 -22.37 -2.72 -0.98
C GLU A 243 -20.87 -2.97 -1.10
N PHE A 244 -20.13 -2.76 0.00
CA PHE A 244 -18.66 -2.94 0.00
C PHE A 244 -18.25 -4.35 -0.36
N GLY A 245 -18.98 -5.35 0.10
CA GLY A 245 -18.76 -6.77 -0.23
C GLY A 245 -18.73 -7.05 -1.74
N LYS A 246 -19.48 -6.27 -2.54
CA LYS A 246 -19.46 -6.38 -4.00
C LYS A 246 -18.18 -5.83 -4.64
N PHE A 247 -17.50 -4.88 -3.97
CA PHE A 247 -16.31 -4.22 -4.49
C PHE A 247 -15.02 -4.90 -4.10
N ILE A 248 -15.05 -5.73 -3.05
CA ILE A 248 -13.86 -6.46 -2.55
C ILE A 248 -13.98 -7.98 -2.73
N GLY A 249 -15.07 -8.46 -3.37
CA GLY A 249 -15.32 -9.87 -3.68
C GLY A 249 -14.52 -10.35 -4.91
N GLU A 250 -15.10 -11.30 -5.65
CA GLU A 250 -14.45 -11.90 -6.82
C GLU A 250 -14.12 -10.89 -7.92
N ASP A 251 -14.97 -9.88 -8.11
CA ASP A 251 -14.80 -8.83 -9.13
C ASP A 251 -14.06 -7.59 -8.60
N ILE A 252 -13.22 -7.75 -7.58
CA ILE A 252 -12.46 -6.64 -7.01
C ILE A 252 -11.67 -5.90 -8.07
N LYS A 253 -11.90 -4.58 -8.16
CA LYS A 253 -11.09 -3.68 -8.99
C LYS A 253 -9.93 -3.14 -8.18
N LYS A 254 -8.73 -3.49 -8.59
CA LYS A 254 -7.50 -3.04 -7.95
C LYS A 254 -6.41 -2.79 -8.98
N ASP A 255 -5.79 -1.63 -8.92
CA ASP A 255 -4.72 -1.23 -9.81
C ASP A 255 -3.37 -1.67 -9.27
N PRO A 256 -2.55 -2.44 -10.02
CA PRO A 256 -1.23 -2.81 -9.59
C PRO A 256 -0.29 -1.60 -9.58
N VAL A 257 0.48 -1.46 -8.50
CA VAL A 257 1.59 -0.48 -8.46
C VAL A 257 2.78 -1.09 -9.20
N LEU A 258 3.07 -0.55 -10.38
CA LEU A 258 4.14 -1.04 -11.24
C LEU A 258 5.37 -0.12 -11.19
N ILE A 259 6.54 -0.73 -11.14
CA ILE A 259 7.82 -0.03 -11.24
C ILE A 259 8.61 -0.68 -12.38
N SER A 260 9.05 0.12 -13.35
CA SER A 260 10.00 -0.36 -14.34
C SER A 260 11.36 -0.66 -13.68
N LYS A 261 12.10 -1.63 -14.23
CA LYS A 261 13.43 -2.02 -13.67
C LYS A 261 14.40 -0.84 -13.62
N ASP A 262 14.29 0.06 -14.59
CA ASP A 262 15.17 1.22 -14.75
C ASP A 262 14.61 2.52 -14.17
N ALA A 263 13.46 2.45 -13.45
CA ALA A 263 12.85 3.64 -12.88
C ALA A 263 13.77 4.30 -11.84
N PRO A 264 14.04 5.59 -11.94
CA PRO A 264 14.87 6.31 -10.98
C PRO A 264 14.06 6.62 -9.70
N ILE A 265 13.70 5.55 -8.96
CA ILE A 265 12.81 5.62 -7.78
C ILE A 265 13.28 6.71 -6.81
N GLN A 266 14.59 6.76 -6.52
CA GLN A 266 15.12 7.73 -5.57
C GLN A 266 14.88 9.18 -6.02
N LYS A 267 15.08 9.47 -7.31
CA LYS A 267 14.83 10.82 -7.86
C LYS A 267 13.34 11.18 -7.83
N LEU A 268 12.46 10.22 -8.11
CA LEU A 268 11.02 10.42 -8.04
C LEU A 268 10.57 10.70 -6.60
N LEU A 269 11.06 9.90 -5.65
CA LEU A 269 10.77 10.12 -4.24
C LEU A 269 11.32 11.46 -3.74
N GLU A 270 12.55 11.84 -4.12
CA GLU A 270 13.12 13.13 -3.80
C GLU A 270 12.28 14.28 -4.36
N TYR A 271 11.81 14.16 -5.59
CA TYR A 271 10.96 15.17 -6.22
C TYR A 271 9.61 15.32 -5.52
N TYR A 272 8.89 14.20 -5.28
CA TYR A 272 7.54 14.25 -4.74
C TYR A 272 7.49 14.33 -3.21
N MET A 273 8.43 13.73 -2.50
CA MET A 273 8.40 13.57 -1.04
C MET A 273 9.51 14.33 -0.30
N GLY A 274 10.50 14.84 -1.03
CA GLY A 274 11.61 15.64 -0.49
C GLY A 274 11.22 17.09 -0.18
N THR A 275 12.23 17.92 0.05
CA THR A 275 12.07 19.35 0.41
C THR A 275 11.88 20.29 -0.79
N ASN A 276 11.76 19.76 -2.00
CA ASN A 276 11.66 20.52 -3.26
C ASN A 276 10.27 21.14 -3.46
N THR A 277 9.86 22.02 -2.57
CA THR A 277 8.53 22.67 -2.59
C THR A 277 8.32 23.58 -3.81
N PRO A 278 9.30 24.44 -4.24
CA PRO A 278 9.07 25.33 -5.36
C PRO A 278 8.78 24.63 -6.70
N ALA A 279 9.55 23.58 -7.01
CA ALA A 279 9.35 22.84 -8.26
C ALA A 279 8.01 22.06 -8.27
N ARG A 280 7.60 21.50 -7.12
CA ARG A 280 6.28 20.88 -6.99
C ARG A 280 5.15 21.87 -7.10
N GLN A 281 5.29 23.04 -6.49
CA GLN A 281 4.29 24.10 -6.60
C GLN A 281 4.12 24.54 -8.06
N LYS A 282 5.22 24.73 -8.78
CA LYS A 282 5.19 25.03 -10.22
C LYS A 282 4.50 23.93 -11.01
N PHE A 283 4.84 22.67 -10.77
CA PHE A 283 4.21 21.53 -11.42
C PHE A 283 2.71 21.47 -11.16
N ILE A 284 2.25 21.70 -9.93
CA ILE A 284 0.82 21.73 -9.59
C ILE A 284 0.11 22.83 -10.36
N ILE A 285 0.69 24.05 -10.41
CA ILE A 285 0.09 25.18 -11.13
C ILE A 285 -0.01 24.91 -12.63
N GLU A 286 1.04 24.32 -13.22
CA GLU A 286 1.10 24.02 -14.66
C GLU A 286 0.17 22.88 -15.09
N ASN A 287 -0.17 21.98 -14.16
CA ASN A 287 -0.99 20.79 -14.45
C ASN A 287 -2.35 20.82 -13.72
N LEU A 288 -2.72 21.95 -13.13
CA LEU A 288 -3.99 22.09 -12.42
C LEU A 288 -5.15 21.99 -13.41
N VAL A 289 -5.91 20.93 -13.33
CA VAL A 289 -7.21 20.80 -14.00
C VAL A 289 -8.28 21.26 -13.01
N VAL A 290 -8.85 22.42 -13.24
CA VAL A 290 -10.01 22.89 -12.47
C VAL A 290 -11.22 22.13 -13.00
N GLU A 291 -11.70 21.12 -12.25
CA GLU A 291 -13.05 20.62 -12.48
C GLU A 291 -14.02 21.79 -12.20
N LYS A 292 -14.76 22.19 -13.21
CA LYS A 292 -15.88 23.08 -12.99
C LYS A 292 -16.86 22.26 -12.15
N ASP A 293 -16.97 22.56 -10.86
CA ASP A 293 -18.15 22.18 -10.10
C ASP A 293 -19.33 22.66 -10.93
N ASP A 294 -20.25 21.75 -11.24
CA ASP A 294 -21.55 22.14 -11.80
C ASP A 294 -22.11 23.18 -10.83
N ALA A 295 -21.96 24.45 -11.20
CA ALA A 295 -22.56 25.53 -10.48
C ALA A 295 -24.04 25.17 -10.45
N ILE A 296 -24.58 24.94 -9.26
CA ILE A 296 -26.01 24.90 -9.05
C ILE A 296 -26.48 26.20 -9.67
N GLU A 297 -27.09 26.13 -10.85
CA GLU A 297 -27.82 27.24 -11.42
C GLU A 297 -28.96 27.51 -10.40
N MET A 298 -28.72 28.44 -9.49
CA MET A 298 -29.77 29.05 -8.70
C MET A 298 -30.62 29.82 -9.72
N GLU A 299 -31.76 29.23 -10.05
CA GLU A 299 -32.81 29.98 -10.75
C GLU A 299 -33.01 31.29 -9.99
N PRO A 300 -33.03 32.45 -10.67
CA PRO A 300 -33.29 33.72 -10.02
C PRO A 300 -34.71 33.66 -9.43
N GLU A 301 -34.81 33.83 -8.12
CA GLU A 301 -36.13 34.09 -7.46
C GLU A 301 -36.78 35.24 -8.18
N GLU A 302 -37.96 35.00 -8.77
CA GLU A 302 -38.82 36.06 -9.24
C GLU A 302 -39.16 36.95 -8.04
N VAL A 303 -38.57 38.14 -8.02
CA VAL A 303 -38.98 39.22 -7.15
C VAL A 303 -40.37 39.70 -7.65
N LEU A 304 -41.42 39.18 -7.03
CA LEU A 304 -42.77 39.75 -7.17
C LEU A 304 -42.76 41.16 -6.56
N VAL A 305 -42.95 42.16 -7.43
CA VAL A 305 -43.24 43.55 -7.08
C VAL A 305 -44.71 43.68 -6.71
#